data_934a5f12852221cb37ee7120a6ac7f93
#
_entry.id   934a5f12852221cb37ee7120a6ac7f93
#
_cell.length_a   1.000
_cell.length_b   1.000
_cell.length_c   1.000
_cell.angle_alpha   90.00
_cell.angle_beta   90.00
_cell.angle_gamma   90.00
#
_symmetry.space_group_name_H-M   'P 1'
#
loop_
_entity.id
_entity.type
_entity.pdbx_description
1 polymer ?
#
loop_
_entity_poly.entity_id
_entity_poly.type
_entity_poly.pdbx_seq_one_letter_code
_entity_poly.pdbx_strand_id
1 'polypeptide(L)'
;MTEDLDARLRRLQASEDADELIDLGCDLADTGRQTDAEWCFRRAADMGDTVASFNLGNALAAQQRWEEAVAAYEVALAGGQPDAWRNLGKVLEDLGDLAGAMRAYRGAADAGDLEGGLQLAFLLREQGERHAAMDVAMEIAALGDQEAAAVVACWRWCATLDPSLEPHLRAGADFFPAARADLAHLLRQTGRTDEARFVLERGAKLGEAVAWLPLGNFYADEMHDDEAAEEAYRGGIAAGEAYCHHNLAVLLAERGDFEGAVEQFRLGAAAGDQLAADALRELEHG
;
A
#
# COMPACT_ATOMS: atom_id res chain seq x y z
N MET A 1 -17.68 -12.18 34.29
CA MET A 1 -18.85 -11.40 33.87
C MET A 1 -18.30 -10.09 33.38
N THR A 2 -18.25 -9.87 32.05
CA THR A 2 -17.88 -8.59 31.44
C THR A 2 -19.03 -7.61 31.78
N GLU A 3 -18.69 -6.52 32.46
CA GLU A 3 -19.62 -5.40 32.68
C GLU A 3 -20.13 -4.91 31.30
N ASP A 4 -21.41 -4.66 31.18
CA ASP A 4 -22.01 -4.13 29.95
C ASP A 4 -21.41 -2.76 29.62
N LEU A 5 -20.94 -2.59 28.38
CA LEU A 5 -20.30 -1.34 27.89
C LEU A 5 -21.16 -0.10 28.14
N ASP A 6 -22.50 -0.24 28.04
CA ASP A 6 -23.42 0.86 28.30
C ASP A 6 -23.46 1.21 29.81
N ALA A 7 -23.32 0.23 30.72
CA ALA A 7 -23.23 0.48 32.14
C ALA A 7 -21.91 1.17 32.50
N ARG A 8 -20.78 0.74 31.88
CA ARG A 8 -19.49 1.41 32.05
C ARG A 8 -19.53 2.84 31.53
N LEU A 9 -20.10 3.05 30.34
CA LEU A 9 -20.20 4.39 29.73
C LEU A 9 -21.01 5.34 30.63
N ARG A 10 -22.17 4.90 31.14
CA ARG A 10 -22.96 5.70 32.09
C ARG A 10 -22.22 6.04 33.36
N ARG A 11 -21.48 5.06 33.92
CA ARG A 11 -20.67 5.25 35.14
C ARG A 11 -19.56 6.29 34.92
N LEU A 12 -18.91 6.25 33.76
CA LEU A 12 -17.75 7.09 33.46
C LEU A 12 -18.10 8.50 32.93
N GLN A 13 -19.40 8.82 32.76
CA GLN A 13 -19.80 10.18 32.33
C GLN A 13 -19.35 11.29 33.29
N ALA A 14 -19.16 11.01 34.56
CA ALA A 14 -18.67 11.91 35.57
C ALA A 14 -17.25 11.55 36.07
N SER A 15 -16.58 10.61 35.43
CA SER A 15 -15.26 10.17 35.83
C SER A 15 -14.19 11.23 35.48
N GLU A 16 -13.20 11.34 36.36
CA GLU A 16 -11.94 12.07 36.13
C GLU A 16 -10.75 11.09 36.03
N ASP A 17 -11.03 9.83 35.75
CA ASP A 17 -10.02 8.78 35.51
C ASP A 17 -9.79 8.61 34.01
N ALA A 18 -8.68 9.13 33.52
CA ALA A 18 -8.32 9.11 32.10
C ALA A 18 -8.05 7.66 31.62
N ASP A 19 -7.41 6.85 32.45
CA ASP A 19 -7.08 5.45 32.10
C ASP A 19 -8.34 4.63 31.90
N GLU A 20 -9.33 4.74 32.81
CA GLU A 20 -10.62 4.03 32.65
C GLU A 20 -11.40 4.50 31.42
N LEU A 21 -11.30 5.79 31.05
CA LEU A 21 -11.92 6.33 29.84
C LEU A 21 -11.23 5.82 28.57
N ILE A 22 -9.90 5.75 28.56
CA ILE A 22 -9.14 5.21 27.43
C ILE A 22 -9.47 3.74 27.22
N ASP A 23 -9.44 2.93 28.28
CA ASP A 23 -9.79 1.51 28.23
C ASP A 23 -11.21 1.28 27.69
N LEU A 24 -12.19 2.05 28.19
CA LEU A 24 -13.54 1.97 27.65
C LEU A 24 -13.61 2.43 26.20
N GLY A 25 -12.89 3.48 25.83
CA GLY A 25 -12.82 3.98 24.46
C GLY A 25 -12.29 2.93 23.50
N CYS A 26 -11.26 2.19 23.88
CA CYS A 26 -10.71 1.08 23.08
C CYS A 26 -11.75 -0.05 22.92
N ASP A 27 -12.37 -0.48 24.02
CA ASP A 27 -13.42 -1.52 23.98
C ASP A 27 -14.60 -1.11 23.07
N LEU A 28 -14.98 0.17 23.09
CA LEU A 28 -16.05 0.72 22.26
C LEU A 28 -15.64 0.77 20.78
N ALA A 29 -14.42 1.18 20.48
CA ALA A 29 -13.88 1.22 19.12
C ALA A 29 -13.84 -0.19 18.52
N ASP A 30 -13.40 -1.20 19.26
CA ASP A 30 -13.33 -2.60 18.83
C ASP A 30 -14.71 -3.19 18.51
N THR A 31 -15.76 -2.69 19.18
CA THR A 31 -17.15 -3.08 18.90
C THR A 31 -17.84 -2.23 17.84
N GLY A 32 -17.11 -1.31 17.19
CA GLY A 32 -17.64 -0.43 16.14
C GLY A 32 -18.41 0.79 16.64
N ARG A 33 -18.41 1.05 17.95
CA ARG A 33 -19.10 2.19 18.58
C ARG A 33 -18.24 3.46 18.52
N GLN A 34 -17.91 3.91 17.33
CA GLN A 34 -16.92 4.97 17.08
C GLN A 34 -17.25 6.30 17.77
N THR A 35 -18.52 6.71 17.82
CA THR A 35 -18.96 7.97 18.45
C THR A 35 -18.75 7.95 19.98
N ASP A 36 -19.05 6.80 20.59
CA ASP A 36 -18.89 6.64 22.03
C ASP A 36 -17.39 6.53 22.41
N ALA A 37 -16.60 5.86 21.57
CA ALA A 37 -15.15 5.80 21.71
C ALA A 37 -14.52 7.20 21.60
N GLU A 38 -14.91 7.98 20.59
CA GLU A 38 -14.46 9.39 20.43
C GLU A 38 -14.78 10.21 21.69
N TRP A 39 -15.99 10.06 22.22
CA TRP A 39 -16.37 10.78 23.43
C TRP A 39 -15.43 10.43 24.61
N CYS A 40 -15.11 9.16 24.81
CA CYS A 40 -14.18 8.71 25.85
C CYS A 40 -12.78 9.31 25.66
N PHE A 41 -12.22 9.20 24.45
CA PHE A 41 -10.90 9.70 24.16
C PHE A 41 -10.82 11.23 24.29
N ARG A 42 -11.84 11.96 23.78
CA ARG A 42 -11.89 13.42 23.89
C ARG A 42 -11.91 13.87 25.35
N ARG A 43 -12.70 13.21 26.19
CA ARG A 43 -12.77 13.53 27.60
C ARG A 43 -11.45 13.28 28.34
N ALA A 44 -10.78 12.17 28.06
CA ALA A 44 -9.45 11.88 28.62
C ALA A 44 -8.38 12.87 28.10
N ALA A 45 -8.44 13.21 26.81
CA ALA A 45 -7.56 14.23 26.22
C ALA A 45 -7.76 15.63 26.83
N ASP A 46 -9.01 16.01 27.13
CA ASP A 46 -9.33 17.27 27.82
C ASP A 46 -8.75 17.33 29.25
N MET A 47 -8.46 16.16 29.86
CA MET A 47 -7.73 16.08 31.14
C MET A 47 -6.20 16.12 30.97
N GLY A 48 -5.73 16.25 29.73
CA GLY A 48 -4.32 16.37 29.40
C GLY A 48 -3.62 15.04 29.11
N ASP A 49 -4.38 13.96 28.95
CA ASP A 49 -3.79 12.66 28.59
C ASP A 49 -3.40 12.63 27.13
N THR A 50 -2.12 12.32 26.88
CA THR A 50 -1.53 12.37 25.54
C THR A 50 -1.76 11.08 24.74
N VAL A 51 -1.93 9.94 25.41
CA VAL A 51 -2.35 8.68 24.78
C VAL A 51 -3.80 8.80 24.30
N ALA A 52 -4.66 9.42 25.13
CA ALA A 52 -6.03 9.72 24.72
C ALA A 52 -6.07 10.66 23.50
N SER A 53 -5.19 11.66 23.44
CA SER A 53 -5.06 12.56 22.28
C SER A 53 -4.68 11.78 21.02
N PHE A 54 -3.76 10.82 21.10
CA PHE A 54 -3.38 9.93 20.01
C PHE A 54 -4.58 9.06 19.55
N ASN A 55 -5.28 8.41 20.50
CA ASN A 55 -6.45 7.59 20.21
C ASN A 55 -7.62 8.42 19.64
N LEU A 56 -7.79 9.67 20.11
CA LEU A 56 -8.73 10.61 19.51
C LEU A 56 -8.40 10.90 18.06
N GLY A 57 -7.13 11.14 17.76
CA GLY A 57 -6.66 11.33 16.38
C GLY A 57 -7.00 10.13 15.50
N ASN A 58 -6.76 8.91 15.98
CA ASN A 58 -7.13 7.68 15.25
C ASN A 58 -8.65 7.57 15.03
N ALA A 59 -9.45 7.85 16.03
CA ALA A 59 -10.92 7.79 15.93
C ALA A 59 -11.47 8.84 14.96
N LEU A 60 -10.89 10.05 14.93
CA LEU A 60 -11.26 11.12 14.02
C LEU A 60 -10.84 10.81 12.57
N ALA A 61 -9.63 10.29 12.38
CA ALA A 61 -9.13 9.86 11.07
C ALA A 61 -10.01 8.76 10.47
N ALA A 62 -10.42 7.77 11.26
CA ALA A 62 -11.35 6.72 10.82
C ALA A 62 -12.72 7.27 10.37
N GLN A 63 -13.12 8.44 10.87
CA GLN A 63 -14.32 9.16 10.48
C GLN A 63 -14.07 10.17 9.34
N GLN A 64 -12.85 10.23 8.77
CA GLN A 64 -12.43 11.18 7.74
C GLN A 64 -12.53 12.66 8.18
N ARG A 65 -12.42 12.91 9.48
CA ARG A 65 -12.38 14.25 10.08
C ARG A 65 -10.93 14.71 10.20
N TRP A 66 -10.32 14.90 9.04
CA TRP A 66 -8.88 15.01 8.89
C TRP A 66 -8.26 16.17 9.68
N GLU A 67 -8.82 17.37 9.61
CA GLU A 67 -8.30 18.55 10.29
C GLU A 67 -8.33 18.39 11.82
N GLU A 68 -9.39 17.76 12.35
CA GLU A 68 -9.50 17.49 13.78
C GLU A 68 -8.51 16.39 14.21
N ALA A 69 -8.30 15.39 13.34
CA ALA A 69 -7.30 14.35 13.58
C ALA A 69 -5.89 14.93 13.64
N VAL A 70 -5.53 15.83 12.70
CA VAL A 70 -4.25 16.57 12.74
C VAL A 70 -4.06 17.26 14.07
N ALA A 71 -5.06 18.03 14.52
CA ALA A 71 -4.95 18.77 15.80
C ALA A 71 -4.75 17.83 17.00
N ALA A 72 -5.45 16.68 17.00
CA ALA A 72 -5.31 15.68 18.07
C ALA A 72 -3.92 15.03 18.07
N TYR A 73 -3.38 14.68 16.90
CA TYR A 73 -2.01 14.14 16.79
C TYR A 73 -0.95 15.17 17.18
N GLU A 74 -1.11 16.45 16.82
CA GLU A 74 -0.19 17.51 17.23
C GLU A 74 -0.14 17.66 18.76
N VAL A 75 -1.29 17.53 19.45
CA VAL A 75 -1.35 17.52 20.92
C VAL A 75 -0.62 16.27 21.46
N ALA A 76 -0.85 15.10 20.89
CA ALA A 76 -0.18 13.86 21.29
C ALA A 76 1.35 13.99 21.13
N LEU A 77 1.82 14.52 20.01
CA LEU A 77 3.25 14.75 19.74
C LEU A 77 3.87 15.73 20.71
N ALA A 78 3.19 16.84 20.99
CA ALA A 78 3.63 17.82 21.99
C ALA A 78 3.74 17.21 23.40
N GLY A 79 2.93 16.20 23.69
CA GLY A 79 2.94 15.42 24.91
C GLY A 79 3.92 14.23 24.92
N GLY A 80 4.69 14.04 23.85
CA GLY A 80 5.74 13.01 23.78
C GLY A 80 5.25 11.63 23.30
N GLN A 81 4.20 11.58 22.47
CA GLN A 81 3.69 10.35 21.84
C GLN A 81 4.23 10.23 20.40
N PRO A 82 5.42 9.66 20.17
CA PRO A 82 6.05 9.62 18.84
C PRO A 82 5.28 8.80 17.82
N ASP A 83 4.47 7.83 18.26
CA ASP A 83 3.65 6.99 17.38
C ASP A 83 2.63 7.81 16.56
N ALA A 84 2.33 9.03 17.00
CA ALA A 84 1.45 9.92 16.26
C ALA A 84 2.07 10.47 14.96
N TRP A 85 3.40 10.47 14.80
CA TRP A 85 4.07 11.00 13.62
C TRP A 85 3.62 10.35 12.33
N ARG A 86 3.63 9.01 12.27
CA ARG A 86 3.26 8.27 11.06
C ARG A 86 1.78 8.47 10.71
N ASN A 87 0.90 8.40 11.71
CA ASN A 87 -0.54 8.60 11.50
C ASN A 87 -0.85 10.03 11.07
N LEU A 88 -0.14 11.03 11.62
CA LEU A 88 -0.22 12.41 11.15
C LEU A 88 0.21 12.53 9.68
N GLY A 89 1.31 11.88 9.30
CA GLY A 89 1.77 11.85 7.92
C GLY A 89 0.70 11.35 6.97
N LYS A 90 0.07 10.23 7.30
CA LYS A 90 -1.02 9.64 6.50
C LYS A 90 -2.22 10.57 6.36
N VAL A 91 -2.66 11.20 7.45
CA VAL A 91 -3.78 12.14 7.42
C VAL A 91 -3.45 13.38 6.57
N LEU A 92 -2.20 13.85 6.62
CA LEU A 92 -1.77 14.98 5.79
C LEU A 92 -1.69 14.62 4.30
N GLU A 93 -1.36 13.37 3.95
CA GLU A 93 -1.49 12.88 2.57
C GLU A 93 -2.96 12.88 2.11
N ASP A 94 -3.88 12.36 2.92
CA ASP A 94 -5.31 12.35 2.64
C ASP A 94 -5.89 13.77 2.45
N LEU A 95 -5.32 14.76 3.16
CA LEU A 95 -5.61 16.19 2.99
C LEU A 95 -4.95 16.83 1.76
N GLY A 96 -3.97 16.15 1.14
CA GLY A 96 -3.16 16.69 0.05
C GLY A 96 -2.03 17.61 0.50
N ASP A 97 -1.76 17.76 1.81
CA ASP A 97 -0.56 18.45 2.31
C ASP A 97 0.66 17.53 2.28
N LEU A 98 1.16 17.26 1.07
CA LEU A 98 2.31 16.37 0.88
C LEU A 98 3.58 16.89 1.57
N ALA A 99 3.76 18.21 1.65
CA ALA A 99 4.90 18.81 2.35
C ALA A 99 4.80 18.57 3.87
N GLY A 100 3.60 18.68 4.43
CA GLY A 100 3.31 18.32 5.82
C GLY A 100 3.54 16.84 6.08
N ALA A 101 3.04 15.97 5.20
CA ALA A 101 3.20 14.53 5.28
C ALA A 101 4.67 14.12 5.30
N MET A 102 5.50 14.67 4.38
CA MET A 102 6.95 14.41 4.38
C MET A 102 7.63 14.83 5.67
N ARG A 103 7.23 15.97 6.28
CA ARG A 103 7.77 16.39 7.59
C ARG A 103 7.36 15.43 8.70
N ALA A 104 6.11 14.99 8.70
CA ALA A 104 5.61 14.06 9.69
C ALA A 104 6.28 12.67 9.57
N TYR A 105 6.43 12.14 8.37
CA TYR A 105 7.16 10.88 8.15
C TYR A 105 8.65 10.98 8.48
N ARG A 106 9.27 12.16 8.27
CA ARG A 106 10.64 12.39 8.75
C ARG A 106 10.68 12.34 10.28
N GLY A 107 9.72 12.97 10.97
CA GLY A 107 9.58 12.87 12.42
C GLY A 107 9.41 11.44 12.92
N ALA A 108 8.64 10.62 12.21
CA ALA A 108 8.50 9.19 12.50
C ALA A 108 9.84 8.45 12.37
N ALA A 109 10.57 8.65 11.27
CA ALA A 109 11.88 8.06 11.05
C ALA A 109 12.89 8.48 12.13
N ASP A 110 12.94 9.77 12.49
CA ASP A 110 13.81 10.32 13.54
C ASP A 110 13.45 9.75 14.93
N ALA A 111 12.20 9.37 15.13
CA ALA A 111 11.73 8.67 16.33
C ALA A 111 11.99 7.15 16.30
N GLY A 112 12.52 6.60 15.20
CA GLY A 112 12.84 5.19 15.04
C GLY A 112 11.73 4.34 14.43
N ASP A 113 10.65 4.95 13.91
CA ASP A 113 9.60 4.27 13.16
C ASP A 113 10.10 4.01 11.72
N LEU A 114 10.58 2.80 11.47
CA LEU A 114 11.14 2.40 10.17
C LEU A 114 10.09 2.42 9.07
N GLU A 115 8.84 2.05 9.40
CA GLU A 115 7.71 2.09 8.46
C GLU A 115 7.41 3.54 8.02
N GLY A 116 7.38 4.49 8.98
CA GLY A 116 7.23 5.91 8.66
C GLY A 116 8.38 6.44 7.80
N GLY A 117 9.61 6.00 8.05
CA GLY A 117 10.77 6.31 7.21
C GLY A 117 10.62 5.77 5.79
N LEU A 118 10.10 4.57 5.63
CA LEU A 118 9.86 3.98 4.31
C LEU A 118 8.73 4.69 3.56
N GLN A 119 7.67 5.13 4.26
CA GLN A 119 6.62 5.97 3.66
C GLN A 119 7.19 7.29 3.14
N LEU A 120 8.11 7.93 3.88
CA LEU A 120 8.82 9.11 3.38
C LEU A 120 9.56 8.81 2.07
N ALA A 121 10.25 7.67 1.99
CA ALA A 121 10.98 7.30 0.78
C ALA A 121 10.03 7.11 -0.42
N PHE A 122 8.87 6.47 -0.23
CA PHE A 122 7.86 6.33 -1.27
C PHE A 122 7.31 7.69 -1.71
N LEU A 123 6.92 8.55 -0.77
CA LEU A 123 6.36 9.86 -1.08
C LEU A 123 7.36 10.74 -1.82
N LEU A 124 8.64 10.76 -1.42
CA LEU A 124 9.72 11.46 -2.13
C LEU A 124 9.85 10.96 -3.57
N ARG A 125 9.76 9.63 -3.78
CA ARG A 125 9.85 9.05 -5.12
C ARG A 125 8.68 9.45 -6.01
N GLU A 126 7.47 9.48 -5.48
CA GLU A 126 6.27 9.95 -6.19
C GLU A 126 6.37 11.42 -6.59
N GLN A 127 6.99 12.24 -5.75
CA GLN A 127 7.27 13.64 -6.06
C GLN A 127 8.45 13.82 -7.05
N GLY A 128 9.06 12.73 -7.52
CA GLY A 128 10.18 12.76 -8.46
C GLY A 128 11.55 12.96 -7.80
N GLU A 129 11.63 13.06 -6.50
CA GLU A 129 12.87 13.25 -5.72
C GLU A 129 13.62 11.92 -5.53
N ARG A 130 13.96 11.27 -6.66
CA ARG A 130 14.47 9.88 -6.68
C ARG A 130 15.75 9.67 -5.86
N HIS A 131 16.66 10.66 -5.81
CA HIS A 131 17.90 10.55 -5.04
C HIS A 131 17.61 10.59 -3.54
N ALA A 132 16.84 11.57 -3.09
CA ALA A 132 16.45 11.68 -1.69
C ALA A 132 15.65 10.43 -1.22
N ALA A 133 14.75 9.92 -2.07
CA ALA A 133 14.02 8.68 -1.81
C ALA A 133 14.95 7.48 -1.61
N MET A 134 15.96 7.35 -2.48
CA MET A 134 16.96 6.27 -2.39
C MET A 134 17.80 6.39 -1.12
N ASP A 135 18.24 7.60 -0.77
CA ASP A 135 19.06 7.85 0.43
C ASP A 135 18.27 7.45 1.69
N VAL A 136 17.01 7.87 1.80
CA VAL A 136 16.14 7.49 2.94
C VAL A 136 15.91 5.97 2.98
N ALA A 137 15.56 5.34 1.87
CA ALA A 137 15.36 3.89 1.84
C ALA A 137 16.62 3.12 2.25
N MET A 138 17.81 3.60 1.84
CA MET A 138 19.09 3.00 2.23
C MET A 138 19.39 3.21 3.73
N GLU A 139 19.05 4.36 4.30
CA GLU A 139 19.17 4.60 5.75
C GLU A 139 18.32 3.60 6.54
N ILE A 140 17.06 3.42 6.15
CA ILE A 140 16.13 2.47 6.79
C ILE A 140 16.61 1.02 6.62
N ALA A 141 17.06 0.64 5.42
CA ALA A 141 17.63 -0.69 5.17
C ALA A 141 18.87 -0.97 6.03
N ALA A 142 19.72 0.04 6.26
CA ALA A 142 20.91 -0.08 7.10
C ALA A 142 20.57 -0.30 8.58
N LEU A 143 19.36 0.07 9.03
CA LEU A 143 18.84 -0.24 10.35
C LEU A 143 18.28 -1.67 10.46
N GLY A 144 18.33 -2.45 9.37
CA GLY A 144 17.96 -3.87 9.34
C GLY A 144 16.54 -4.11 8.83
N ASP A 145 15.85 -3.07 8.31
CA ASP A 145 14.54 -3.24 7.71
C ASP A 145 14.64 -4.01 6.38
N GLN A 146 13.99 -5.16 6.32
CA GLN A 146 14.06 -6.06 5.17
C GLN A 146 13.24 -5.54 3.99
N GLU A 147 12.13 -4.86 4.24
CA GLU A 147 11.31 -4.27 3.19
C GLU A 147 12.04 -3.12 2.51
N ALA A 148 12.65 -2.23 3.28
CA ALA A 148 13.50 -1.17 2.74
C ALA A 148 14.67 -1.72 1.93
N ALA A 149 15.31 -2.81 2.37
CA ALA A 149 16.36 -3.48 1.60
C ALA A 149 15.85 -4.03 0.27
N ALA A 150 14.64 -4.62 0.25
CA ALA A 150 13.99 -5.07 -0.98
C ALA A 150 13.63 -3.90 -1.89
N VAL A 151 13.09 -2.81 -1.35
CA VAL A 151 12.78 -1.57 -2.09
C VAL A 151 14.04 -1.00 -2.75
N VAL A 152 15.14 -0.90 -2.01
CA VAL A 152 16.44 -0.44 -2.54
C VAL A 152 16.90 -1.33 -3.70
N ALA A 153 16.77 -2.67 -3.56
CA ALA A 153 17.15 -3.62 -4.61
C ALA A 153 16.29 -3.41 -5.87
N CYS A 154 14.98 -3.29 -5.72
CA CYS A 154 14.05 -3.03 -6.84
C CYS A 154 14.36 -1.70 -7.53
N TRP A 155 14.55 -0.63 -6.77
CA TRP A 155 14.82 0.68 -7.38
C TRP A 155 16.17 0.72 -8.11
N ARG A 156 17.18 0.02 -7.59
CA ARG A 156 18.48 -0.16 -8.30
C ARG A 156 18.31 -1.00 -9.54
N TRP A 157 17.58 -2.11 -9.44
CA TRP A 157 17.29 -2.98 -10.59
C TRP A 157 16.60 -2.21 -11.71
N CYS A 158 15.52 -1.49 -11.41
CA CYS A 158 14.81 -0.66 -12.39
C CYS A 158 15.71 0.41 -13.05
N ALA A 159 16.74 0.91 -12.35
CA ALA A 159 17.64 1.94 -12.86
C ALA A 159 18.80 1.39 -13.69
N THR A 160 19.29 0.18 -13.37
CA THR A 160 20.56 -0.32 -13.92
C THR A 160 20.45 -1.65 -14.67
N LEU A 161 19.41 -2.43 -14.42
CA LEU A 161 19.24 -3.82 -14.88
C LEU A 161 20.47 -4.69 -14.56
N ASP A 162 21.14 -4.43 -13.42
CA ASP A 162 22.35 -5.10 -13.00
C ASP A 162 22.05 -6.51 -12.43
N PRO A 163 22.48 -7.61 -13.12
CA PRO A 163 22.23 -8.96 -12.64
C PRO A 163 22.87 -9.28 -11.29
N SER A 164 23.84 -8.50 -10.84
CA SER A 164 24.47 -8.68 -9.51
C SER A 164 23.50 -8.42 -8.35
N LEU A 165 22.35 -7.79 -8.62
CA LEU A 165 21.28 -7.55 -7.64
C LEU A 165 20.42 -8.80 -7.36
N GLU A 166 20.60 -9.90 -8.09
CA GLU A 166 19.82 -11.13 -7.90
C GLU A 166 19.73 -11.60 -6.44
N PRO A 167 20.81 -11.68 -5.65
CA PRO A 167 20.72 -12.13 -4.27
C PRO A 167 19.81 -11.24 -3.40
N HIS A 168 19.80 -9.93 -3.66
CA HIS A 168 18.98 -8.98 -2.93
C HIS A 168 17.50 -9.07 -3.34
N LEU A 169 17.22 -9.19 -4.65
CA LEU A 169 15.87 -9.42 -5.15
C LEU A 169 15.31 -10.76 -4.64
N ARG A 170 16.12 -11.82 -4.59
CA ARG A 170 15.71 -13.11 -4.00
C ARG A 170 15.34 -12.98 -2.53
N ALA A 171 16.17 -12.28 -1.76
CA ALA A 171 15.88 -12.05 -0.35
C ALA A 171 14.56 -11.30 -0.14
N GLY A 172 14.26 -10.31 -1.01
CA GLY A 172 13.00 -9.56 -0.97
C GLY A 172 11.80 -10.35 -1.51
N ALA A 173 12.00 -11.29 -2.43
CA ALA A 173 10.92 -11.99 -3.12
C ALA A 173 10.03 -12.87 -2.21
N ASP A 174 10.45 -13.13 -0.98
CA ASP A 174 9.65 -13.92 -0.04
C ASP A 174 8.50 -13.12 0.60
N PHE A 175 8.62 -11.78 0.66
CA PHE A 175 7.66 -10.92 1.36
C PHE A 175 7.27 -9.65 0.59
N PHE A 176 8.07 -9.20 -0.39
CA PHE A 176 7.82 -7.97 -1.15
C PHE A 176 7.45 -8.28 -2.61
N PRO A 177 6.18 -8.02 -3.02
CA PRO A 177 5.68 -8.39 -4.35
C PRO A 177 6.49 -7.82 -5.52
N ALA A 178 6.93 -6.56 -5.43
CA ALA A 178 7.72 -5.94 -6.49
C ALA A 178 9.08 -6.63 -6.68
N ALA A 179 9.75 -7.06 -5.59
CA ALA A 179 11.01 -7.79 -5.69
C ALA A 179 10.83 -9.15 -6.39
N ARG A 180 9.66 -9.77 -6.22
CA ARG A 180 9.31 -11.01 -6.91
C ARG A 180 9.16 -10.80 -8.41
N ALA A 181 8.45 -9.74 -8.82
CA ALA A 181 8.30 -9.38 -10.23
C ALA A 181 9.65 -9.01 -10.87
N ASP A 182 10.46 -8.21 -10.19
CA ASP A 182 11.79 -7.81 -10.64
C ASP A 182 12.75 -9.00 -10.72
N LEU A 183 12.71 -9.92 -9.75
CA LEU A 183 13.46 -11.18 -9.82
C LEU A 183 13.06 -12.01 -11.03
N ALA A 184 11.78 -12.16 -11.29
CA ALA A 184 11.30 -12.90 -12.46
C ALA A 184 11.78 -12.24 -13.77
N HIS A 185 11.78 -10.91 -13.84
CA HIS A 185 12.32 -10.17 -14.98
C HIS A 185 13.82 -10.45 -15.16
N LEU A 186 14.63 -10.36 -14.09
CA LEU A 186 16.05 -10.69 -14.11
C LEU A 186 16.30 -12.14 -14.59
N LEU A 187 15.53 -13.09 -14.07
CA LEU A 187 15.65 -14.50 -14.43
C LEU A 187 15.34 -14.73 -15.91
N ARG A 188 14.32 -14.07 -16.46
CA ARG A 188 14.03 -14.10 -17.91
C ARG A 188 15.19 -13.55 -18.73
N GLN A 189 15.75 -12.40 -18.36
CA GLN A 189 16.89 -11.80 -19.06
C GLN A 189 18.15 -12.66 -19.04
N THR A 190 18.32 -13.48 -17.99
CA THR A 190 19.46 -14.41 -17.87
C THR A 190 19.17 -15.81 -18.40
N GLY A 191 18.05 -16.02 -19.10
CA GLY A 191 17.65 -17.28 -19.74
C GLY A 191 17.16 -18.36 -18.75
N ARG A 192 16.86 -17.99 -17.51
CA ARG A 192 16.37 -18.90 -16.46
C ARG A 192 14.84 -18.89 -16.41
N THR A 193 14.24 -19.23 -17.53
CA THR A 193 12.80 -19.10 -17.81
C THR A 193 11.92 -19.92 -16.87
N ASP A 194 12.31 -21.17 -16.56
CA ASP A 194 11.54 -22.02 -15.64
C ASP A 194 11.52 -21.47 -14.22
N GLU A 195 12.63 -20.89 -13.76
CA GLU A 195 12.67 -20.27 -12.44
C GLU A 195 11.80 -19.00 -12.40
N ALA A 196 11.84 -18.20 -13.48
CA ALA A 196 11.00 -17.00 -13.60
C ALA A 196 9.51 -17.36 -13.50
N ARG A 197 9.09 -18.39 -14.24
CA ARG A 197 7.72 -18.93 -14.18
C ARG A 197 7.33 -19.30 -12.75
N PHE A 198 8.17 -20.11 -12.09
CA PHE A 198 7.89 -20.55 -10.72
C PHE A 198 7.72 -19.38 -9.74
N VAL A 199 8.55 -18.35 -9.89
CA VAL A 199 8.49 -17.14 -9.06
C VAL A 199 7.16 -16.39 -9.29
N LEU A 200 6.73 -16.23 -10.55
CA LEU A 200 5.48 -15.56 -10.91
C LEU A 200 4.24 -16.36 -10.46
N GLU A 201 4.22 -17.68 -10.71
CA GLU A 201 3.13 -18.56 -10.26
C GLU A 201 2.98 -18.52 -8.72
N ARG A 202 4.09 -18.40 -7.99
CA ARG A 202 4.05 -18.24 -6.53
C ARG A 202 3.38 -16.92 -6.13
N GLY A 203 3.72 -15.80 -6.79
CA GLY A 203 3.08 -14.51 -6.56
C GLY A 203 1.58 -14.55 -6.85
N ALA A 204 1.20 -15.14 -7.96
CA ALA A 204 -0.20 -15.32 -8.33
C ALA A 204 -0.99 -16.14 -7.29
N LYS A 205 -0.41 -17.24 -6.79
CA LYS A 205 -0.99 -18.05 -5.70
C LYS A 205 -1.14 -17.31 -4.38
N LEU A 206 -0.29 -16.32 -4.13
CA LEU A 206 -0.39 -15.44 -2.96
C LEU A 206 -1.41 -14.30 -3.17
N GLY A 207 -2.02 -14.21 -4.35
CA GLY A 207 -3.00 -13.16 -4.69
C GLY A 207 -2.38 -11.81 -5.04
N GLU A 208 -1.09 -11.77 -5.35
CA GLU A 208 -0.38 -10.52 -5.68
C GLU A 208 -0.76 -10.02 -7.07
N ALA A 209 -1.43 -8.86 -7.15
CA ALA A 209 -1.85 -8.28 -8.42
C ALA A 209 -0.68 -8.13 -9.41
N VAL A 210 0.47 -7.66 -8.94
CA VAL A 210 1.67 -7.41 -9.75
C VAL A 210 2.29 -8.66 -10.40
N ALA A 211 1.95 -9.87 -9.96
CA ALA A 211 2.48 -11.11 -10.51
C ALA A 211 1.74 -11.58 -11.77
N TRP A 212 0.45 -11.22 -11.91
CA TRP A 212 -0.41 -11.79 -12.94
C TRP A 212 -0.10 -11.29 -14.36
N LEU A 213 0.11 -9.99 -14.53
CA LEU A 213 0.45 -9.44 -15.85
C LEU A 213 1.77 -10.02 -16.40
N PRO A 214 2.88 -10.05 -15.64
CA PRO A 214 4.10 -10.72 -16.07
C PRO A 214 3.92 -12.22 -16.32
N LEU A 215 3.06 -12.90 -15.55
CA LEU A 215 2.77 -14.32 -15.74
C LEU A 215 2.00 -14.56 -17.04
N GLY A 216 0.99 -13.75 -17.32
CA GLY A 216 0.23 -13.85 -18.58
C GLY A 216 1.13 -13.61 -19.78
N ASN A 217 1.96 -12.57 -19.75
CA ASN A 217 2.95 -12.29 -20.79
C ASN A 217 3.95 -13.44 -20.96
N PHE A 218 4.37 -14.05 -19.84
CA PHE A 218 5.25 -15.21 -19.88
C PHE A 218 4.62 -16.39 -20.63
N TYR A 219 3.36 -16.72 -20.34
CA TYR A 219 2.65 -17.80 -21.04
C TYR A 219 2.44 -17.49 -22.52
N ALA A 220 2.06 -16.24 -22.86
CA ALA A 220 1.86 -15.83 -24.24
C ALA A 220 3.17 -15.83 -25.06
N ASP A 221 4.20 -15.15 -24.56
CA ASP A 221 5.41 -14.85 -25.31
C ASP A 221 6.41 -16.00 -25.34
N GLU A 222 6.60 -16.69 -24.19
CA GLU A 222 7.68 -17.67 -24.02
C GLU A 222 7.17 -19.12 -24.20
N MET A 223 5.96 -19.38 -23.71
CA MET A 223 5.37 -20.72 -23.76
C MET A 223 4.46 -20.92 -24.97
N HIS A 224 3.99 -19.82 -25.59
CA HIS A 224 2.97 -19.84 -26.64
C HIS A 224 1.71 -20.63 -26.20
N ASP A 225 1.37 -20.48 -24.91
CA ASP A 225 0.22 -21.10 -24.27
C ASP A 225 -0.84 -20.04 -24.01
N ASP A 226 -1.65 -19.81 -25.04
CA ASP A 226 -2.70 -18.81 -25.02
C ASP A 226 -3.78 -19.08 -23.97
N GLU A 227 -4.05 -20.37 -23.63
CA GLU A 227 -5.05 -20.71 -22.63
C GLU A 227 -4.57 -20.33 -21.24
N ALA A 228 -3.31 -20.66 -20.92
CA ALA A 228 -2.70 -20.26 -19.66
C ALA A 228 -2.51 -18.73 -19.55
N ALA A 229 -2.19 -18.06 -20.67
CA ALA A 229 -2.10 -16.60 -20.73
C ALA A 229 -3.45 -15.94 -20.43
N GLU A 230 -4.53 -16.43 -21.04
CA GLU A 230 -5.89 -15.95 -20.79
C GLU A 230 -6.31 -16.12 -19.33
N GLU A 231 -6.03 -17.30 -18.75
CA GLU A 231 -6.33 -17.57 -17.33
C GLU A 231 -5.56 -16.58 -16.41
N ALA A 232 -4.28 -16.37 -16.70
CA ALA A 232 -3.46 -15.43 -15.94
C ALA A 232 -3.97 -13.97 -16.04
N TYR A 233 -4.28 -13.49 -17.25
CA TYR A 233 -4.83 -12.15 -17.40
C TYR A 233 -6.17 -11.98 -16.69
N ARG A 234 -7.07 -12.98 -16.75
CA ARG A 234 -8.32 -12.96 -15.98
C ARG A 234 -8.08 -12.99 -14.47
N GLY A 235 -7.07 -13.73 -14.01
CA GLY A 235 -6.65 -13.73 -12.62
C GLY A 235 -6.19 -12.34 -12.17
N GLY A 236 -5.42 -11.64 -13.02
CA GLY A 236 -4.96 -10.29 -12.76
C GLY A 236 -6.12 -9.29 -12.68
N ILE A 237 -7.07 -9.36 -13.62
CA ILE A 237 -8.29 -8.54 -13.59
C ILE A 237 -9.05 -8.73 -12.28
N ALA A 238 -9.22 -9.98 -11.85
CA ALA A 238 -9.89 -10.31 -10.59
C ALA A 238 -9.13 -9.80 -9.36
N ALA A 239 -7.79 -9.69 -9.45
CA ALA A 239 -6.92 -9.13 -8.43
C ALA A 239 -6.79 -7.59 -8.50
N GLY A 240 -7.45 -6.92 -9.45
CA GLY A 240 -7.43 -5.46 -9.62
C GLY A 240 -6.30 -4.92 -10.49
N GLU A 241 -5.59 -5.79 -11.25
CA GLU A 241 -4.53 -5.37 -12.19
C GLU A 241 -5.15 -4.92 -13.52
N ALA A 242 -5.33 -3.62 -13.68
CA ALA A 242 -6.03 -3.02 -14.83
C ALA A 242 -5.36 -3.31 -16.19
N TYR A 243 -4.03 -3.35 -16.23
CA TYR A 243 -3.28 -3.57 -17.48
C TYR A 243 -3.49 -4.98 -18.08
N CYS A 244 -4.01 -5.93 -17.30
CA CYS A 244 -4.40 -7.25 -17.81
C CYS A 244 -5.55 -7.18 -18.81
N HIS A 245 -6.41 -6.16 -18.77
CA HIS A 245 -7.49 -5.97 -19.75
C HIS A 245 -6.95 -5.75 -21.17
N HIS A 246 -5.94 -4.88 -21.32
CA HIS A 246 -5.32 -4.64 -22.64
C HIS A 246 -4.74 -5.93 -23.25
N ASN A 247 -3.94 -6.66 -22.48
CA ASN A 247 -3.27 -7.84 -22.98
C ASN A 247 -4.28 -8.99 -23.25
N LEU A 248 -5.33 -9.12 -22.44
CA LEU A 248 -6.42 -10.04 -22.72
C LEU A 248 -7.15 -9.67 -24.01
N ALA A 249 -7.41 -8.38 -24.24
CA ALA A 249 -8.06 -7.89 -25.45
C ALA A 249 -7.23 -8.23 -26.70
N VAL A 250 -5.92 -8.00 -26.65
CA VAL A 250 -5.00 -8.35 -27.74
C VAL A 250 -5.06 -9.84 -28.05
N LEU A 251 -4.96 -10.68 -27.00
CA LEU A 251 -5.03 -12.13 -27.15
C LEU A 251 -6.36 -12.62 -27.77
N LEU A 252 -7.50 -12.03 -27.36
CA LEU A 252 -8.81 -12.33 -27.93
C LEU A 252 -8.92 -11.91 -29.39
N ALA A 253 -8.39 -10.73 -29.75
CA ALA A 253 -8.37 -10.24 -31.13
C ALA A 253 -7.54 -11.17 -32.05
N GLU A 254 -6.39 -11.65 -31.61
CA GLU A 254 -5.54 -12.59 -32.35
C GLU A 254 -6.25 -13.93 -32.61
N ARG A 255 -7.14 -14.34 -31.72
CA ARG A 255 -8.00 -15.53 -31.88
C ARG A 255 -9.25 -15.24 -32.71
N GLY A 256 -9.49 -14.02 -33.13
CA GLY A 256 -10.65 -13.61 -33.94
C GLY A 256 -11.90 -13.26 -33.11
N ASP A 257 -11.80 -13.24 -31.80
CA ASP A 257 -12.88 -12.74 -30.92
C ASP A 257 -12.78 -11.20 -30.77
N PHE A 258 -13.17 -10.51 -31.83
CA PHE A 258 -13.14 -9.05 -31.86
C PHE A 258 -14.17 -8.40 -30.92
N GLU A 259 -15.30 -9.05 -30.67
CA GLU A 259 -16.31 -8.53 -29.75
C GLU A 259 -15.81 -8.57 -28.31
N GLY A 260 -15.24 -9.70 -27.89
CA GLY A 260 -14.60 -9.85 -26.59
C GLY A 260 -13.42 -8.89 -26.42
N ALA A 261 -12.60 -8.69 -27.46
CA ALA A 261 -11.49 -7.76 -27.42
C ALA A 261 -11.94 -6.31 -27.17
N VAL A 262 -12.93 -5.82 -27.92
CA VAL A 262 -13.50 -4.47 -27.73
C VAL A 262 -14.05 -4.28 -26.31
N GLU A 263 -14.73 -5.29 -25.79
CA GLU A 263 -15.25 -5.21 -24.41
C GLU A 263 -14.13 -5.11 -23.38
N GLN A 264 -13.05 -5.92 -23.55
CA GLN A 264 -11.91 -5.83 -22.64
C GLN A 264 -11.18 -4.48 -22.74
N PHE A 265 -10.99 -3.92 -23.94
CA PHE A 265 -10.44 -2.55 -24.07
C PHE A 265 -11.31 -1.50 -23.38
N ARG A 266 -12.65 -1.62 -23.47
CA ARG A 266 -13.57 -0.70 -22.79
C ARG A 266 -13.45 -0.80 -21.26
N LEU A 267 -13.40 -2.02 -20.71
CA LEU A 267 -13.24 -2.24 -19.28
C LEU A 267 -11.88 -1.75 -18.76
N GLY A 268 -10.81 -2.01 -19.52
CA GLY A 268 -9.46 -1.52 -19.19
C GLY A 268 -9.39 0.00 -19.16
N ALA A 269 -9.94 0.66 -20.20
CA ALA A 269 -10.02 2.13 -20.24
C ALA A 269 -10.79 2.71 -19.05
N ALA A 270 -11.89 2.08 -18.65
CA ALA A 270 -12.67 2.47 -17.48
C ALA A 270 -11.91 2.24 -16.16
N ALA A 271 -11.03 1.23 -16.11
CA ALA A 271 -10.17 0.93 -14.96
C ALA A 271 -8.86 1.76 -14.94
N GLY A 272 -8.66 2.67 -15.92
CA GLY A 272 -7.49 3.54 -15.97
C GLY A 272 -6.31 3.01 -16.80
N ASP A 273 -6.48 1.92 -17.54
CA ASP A 273 -5.48 1.42 -18.49
C ASP A 273 -5.42 2.31 -19.72
N GLN A 274 -4.35 3.11 -19.81
CA GLN A 274 -4.15 4.04 -20.92
C GLN A 274 -3.94 3.32 -22.26
N LEU A 275 -3.29 2.15 -22.27
CA LEU A 275 -3.09 1.37 -23.50
C LEU A 275 -4.43 0.86 -24.05
N ALA A 276 -5.31 0.38 -23.17
CA ALA A 276 -6.66 -0.03 -23.54
C ALA A 276 -7.49 1.16 -24.07
N ALA A 277 -7.36 2.34 -23.44
CA ALA A 277 -8.04 3.55 -23.89
C ALA A 277 -7.55 4.02 -25.27
N ASP A 278 -6.25 3.92 -25.54
CA ASP A 278 -5.65 4.27 -26.84
C ASP A 278 -6.11 3.30 -27.93
N ALA A 279 -6.05 2.00 -27.66
CA ALA A 279 -6.50 0.97 -28.58
C ALA A 279 -8.00 1.11 -28.93
N LEU A 280 -8.85 1.42 -27.95
CA LEU A 280 -10.26 1.65 -28.19
C LEU A 280 -10.51 2.84 -29.12
N ARG A 281 -9.78 3.95 -28.94
CA ARG A 281 -9.86 5.14 -29.82
C ARG A 281 -9.43 4.83 -31.24
N GLU A 282 -8.40 4.02 -31.44
CA GLU A 282 -7.97 3.60 -32.78
C GLU A 282 -9.04 2.80 -33.49
N LEU A 283 -9.73 1.90 -32.78
CA LEU A 283 -10.83 1.09 -33.34
C LEU A 283 -12.07 1.92 -33.71
N GLU A 284 -12.32 3.05 -33.01
CA GLU A 284 -13.46 3.94 -33.30
C GLU A 284 -13.19 4.87 -34.48
N HIS A 285 -11.93 5.09 -34.89
CA HIS A 285 -11.55 6.05 -35.92
C HIS A 285 -11.07 5.37 -37.23
N GLY A 286 -10.92 4.05 -37.27
CA GLY A 286 -10.53 3.24 -38.41
C GLY A 286 -11.72 2.55 -39.08
#